data_882aa8c60f39483d4775946ffd872651
#
_entry.id   882aa8c60f39483d4775946ffd872651
#
_cell.length_a   1.000
_cell.length_b   1.000
_cell.length_c   1.000
_cell.angle_alpha   90.00
_cell.angle_beta   90.00
_cell.angle_gamma   90.00
#
_symmetry.space_group_name_H-M   'P 1'
#
loop_
_entity.id
_entity.type
_entity.pdbx_description
1 polymer ?
#
loop_
_entity_poly.entity_id
_entity_poly.type
_entity_poly.pdbx_seq_one_letter_code
_entity_poly.pdbx_strand_id
1 'polypeptide(L)'
;MDLFKTHYESGERATDEGLLTHYYKNNYQQTKTALLEVARELEFTLAFEDDTRQELMLKRKDCEVSVTVVKINPIETTVDFTVNTSGIISFGKGKKVIQPLYQALDKRLMFKGLALNR
;
A
#
# COMPACT_ATOMS: atom_id res chain seq x y z
N MET A 1 9.34 -8.97 20.91
CA MET A 1 9.33 -7.74 20.11
C MET A 1 10.62 -7.61 19.30
N ASP A 2 10.49 -7.26 18.08
CA ASP A 2 11.61 -7.14 17.17
C ASP A 2 12.15 -5.71 17.18
N LEU A 3 13.33 -5.50 17.77
CA LEU A 3 13.93 -4.16 17.89
C LEU A 3 14.49 -3.63 16.56
N PHE A 4 14.76 -4.54 15.63
CA PHE A 4 15.38 -4.19 14.35
C PHE A 4 14.46 -4.50 13.19
N LYS A 5 13.19 -4.29 13.40
CA LYS A 5 12.21 -4.53 12.37
C LYS A 5 12.40 -3.54 11.23
N THR A 6 12.69 -4.06 10.03
CA THR A 6 12.87 -3.27 8.81
C THR A 6 11.71 -3.42 7.85
N HIS A 7 10.72 -4.21 8.23
CA HIS A 7 9.62 -4.62 7.37
C HIS A 7 8.27 -4.27 8.02
N TYR A 8 7.46 -3.50 7.32
CA TYR A 8 6.11 -3.15 7.76
C TYR A 8 5.13 -3.37 6.62
N GLU A 9 3.99 -3.94 6.92
CA GLU A 9 3.00 -4.22 5.90
C GLU A 9 1.59 -3.91 6.38
N SER A 10 0.72 -3.59 5.44
CA SER A 10 -0.71 -3.55 5.67
C SER A 10 -1.26 -4.96 5.51
N GLY A 11 -2.49 -5.18 5.90
CA GLY A 11 -3.12 -6.47 5.73
C GLY A 11 -4.46 -6.56 6.42
N GLU A 12 -5.22 -7.60 6.08
CA GLU A 12 -6.56 -7.80 6.61
C GLU A 12 -6.58 -8.10 8.10
N ARG A 13 -5.46 -8.61 8.63
CA ARG A 13 -5.34 -8.98 10.03
C ARG A 13 -4.43 -8.06 10.82
N ALA A 14 -4.12 -6.90 10.26
CA ALA A 14 -3.31 -5.93 10.98
C ALA A 14 -4.02 -5.47 12.25
N THR A 15 -3.26 -5.30 13.32
CA THR A 15 -3.82 -4.84 14.60
C THR A 15 -4.02 -3.33 14.62
N ASP A 16 -3.29 -2.60 13.78
CA ASP A 16 -3.40 -1.15 13.64
C ASP A 16 -4.35 -0.83 12.49
N GLU A 17 -5.41 -0.07 12.75
CA GLU A 17 -6.38 0.31 11.72
C GLU A 17 -5.74 1.03 10.54
N GLY A 18 -4.66 1.77 10.78
CA GLY A 18 -3.95 2.46 9.70
C GLY A 18 -3.25 1.53 8.73
N LEU A 19 -3.12 0.24 9.10
CA LEU A 19 -2.45 -0.78 8.29
C LEU A 19 -3.41 -1.85 7.76
N LEU A 20 -4.71 -1.68 7.97
CA LEU A 20 -5.70 -2.62 7.43
C LEU A 20 -5.82 -2.46 5.93
N THR A 21 -6.11 -3.57 5.25
CA THR A 21 -6.36 -3.57 3.82
C THR A 21 -7.49 -2.60 3.47
N HIS A 22 -7.27 -1.77 2.45
CA HIS A 22 -8.30 -0.87 1.94
C HIS A 22 -8.99 -1.53 0.74
N TYR A 23 -10.32 -1.45 0.73
CA TYR A 23 -11.19 -1.95 -0.33
C TYR A 23 -11.73 -0.79 -1.15
N TYR A 24 -11.67 -0.91 -2.47
CA TYR A 24 -12.13 0.13 -3.38
C TYR A 24 -13.12 -0.43 -4.39
N LYS A 25 -14.17 0.34 -4.69
CA LYS A 25 -15.15 0.01 -5.73
C LYS A 25 -14.63 0.51 -7.09
N ASN A 26 -13.46 0.03 -7.45
CA ASN A 26 -12.79 0.37 -8.70
C ASN A 26 -12.18 -0.89 -9.28
N ASN A 27 -12.09 -0.95 -10.61
CA ASN A 27 -11.45 -2.10 -11.24
C ASN A 27 -9.92 -2.00 -11.10
N TYR A 28 -9.23 -3.06 -11.48
CA TYR A 28 -7.78 -3.15 -11.34
C TYR A 28 -7.07 -1.99 -12.05
N GLN A 29 -7.46 -1.70 -13.29
CA GLN A 29 -6.80 -0.67 -14.08
C GLN A 29 -6.99 0.73 -13.48
N GLN A 30 -8.17 1.04 -13.01
CA GLN A 30 -8.45 2.32 -12.35
C GLN A 30 -7.63 2.46 -11.08
N THR A 31 -7.57 1.40 -10.30
CA THR A 31 -6.81 1.41 -9.04
C THR A 31 -5.32 1.56 -9.31
N LYS A 32 -4.79 0.82 -10.30
CA LYS A 32 -3.39 0.91 -10.67
C LYS A 32 -3.03 2.32 -11.15
N THR A 33 -3.87 2.92 -11.99
CA THR A 33 -3.64 4.27 -12.51
C THR A 33 -3.59 5.29 -11.37
N ALA A 34 -4.54 5.21 -10.45
CA ALA A 34 -4.56 6.10 -9.29
C ALA A 34 -3.33 5.90 -8.42
N LEU A 35 -2.92 4.66 -8.23
CA LEU A 35 -1.73 4.35 -7.44
C LEU A 35 -0.47 4.96 -8.05
N LEU A 36 -0.32 4.89 -9.36
CA LEU A 36 0.84 5.48 -10.03
C LEU A 36 0.84 7.01 -9.90
N GLU A 37 -0.32 7.64 -9.96
CA GLU A 37 -0.44 9.08 -9.74
C GLU A 37 -0.07 9.47 -8.31
N VAL A 38 -0.58 8.72 -7.34
CA VAL A 38 -0.26 8.93 -5.93
C VAL A 38 1.24 8.75 -5.68
N ALA A 39 1.82 7.72 -6.26
CA ALA A 39 3.26 7.46 -6.12
C ALA A 39 4.08 8.66 -6.60
N ARG A 40 3.71 9.21 -7.76
CA ARG A 40 4.41 10.37 -8.30
C ARG A 40 4.29 11.57 -7.38
N GLU A 41 3.09 11.84 -6.86
CA GLU A 41 2.88 12.97 -5.95
C GLU A 41 3.67 12.85 -4.67
N LEU A 42 3.82 11.63 -4.16
CA LEU A 42 4.56 11.38 -2.94
C LEU A 42 6.05 11.12 -3.20
N GLU A 43 6.51 11.41 -4.43
CA GLU A 43 7.90 11.35 -4.83
C GLU A 43 8.50 9.95 -4.86
N PHE A 44 7.66 8.95 -5.12
CA PHE A 44 8.13 7.60 -5.39
C PHE A 44 8.39 7.40 -6.88
N THR A 45 9.34 6.55 -7.19
CA THR A 45 9.62 6.11 -8.56
C THR A 45 9.14 4.68 -8.69
N LEU A 46 8.49 4.37 -9.81
CA LEU A 46 8.10 3.00 -10.12
C LEU A 46 9.34 2.22 -10.54
N ALA A 47 9.75 1.27 -9.70
CA ALA A 47 10.93 0.46 -9.97
C ALA A 47 10.60 -0.84 -10.71
N PHE A 48 9.39 -1.36 -10.51
CA PHE A 48 9.00 -2.64 -11.05
C PHE A 48 7.49 -2.78 -11.02
N GLU A 49 6.92 -3.47 -12.03
CA GLU A 49 5.52 -3.86 -12.00
C GLU A 49 5.36 -5.24 -12.63
N ASP A 50 4.41 -6.00 -12.08
CA ASP A 50 4.10 -7.35 -12.56
C ASP A 50 2.58 -7.52 -12.49
N ASP A 51 1.93 -7.38 -13.63
CA ASP A 51 0.47 -7.49 -13.70
C ASP A 51 -0.02 -8.92 -13.45
N THR A 52 0.82 -9.91 -13.74
CA THR A 52 0.47 -11.30 -13.50
C THR A 52 0.35 -11.58 -12.01
N ARG A 53 1.27 -11.02 -11.22
CA ARG A 53 1.26 -11.15 -9.76
C ARG A 53 0.48 -10.03 -9.09
N GLN A 54 0.03 -9.04 -9.86
CA GLN A 54 -0.70 -7.89 -9.36
C GLN A 54 0.12 -7.11 -8.33
N GLU A 55 1.40 -6.94 -8.62
CA GLU A 55 2.35 -6.28 -7.72
C GLU A 55 3.05 -5.13 -8.41
N LEU A 56 3.37 -4.10 -7.61
CA LEU A 56 4.20 -2.98 -8.04
C LEU A 56 5.25 -2.74 -6.96
N MET A 57 6.41 -2.27 -7.39
CA MET A 57 7.47 -1.88 -6.46
C MET A 57 7.74 -0.39 -6.65
N LEU A 58 7.56 0.37 -5.59
CA LEU A 58 7.83 1.80 -5.58
C LEU A 58 9.10 2.05 -4.79
N LYS A 59 9.89 3.00 -5.24
CA LYS A 59 11.16 3.30 -4.62
C LYS A 59 11.27 4.78 -4.29
N ARG A 60 11.80 5.06 -3.13
CA ARG A 60 12.14 6.40 -2.70
C ARG A 60 13.50 6.33 -2.03
N LYS A 61 14.09 7.49 -1.74
CA LYS A 61 15.47 7.59 -1.24
C LYS A 61 15.79 6.64 -0.08
N ASP A 62 14.89 6.50 0.85
CA ASP A 62 15.13 5.77 2.10
C ASP A 62 14.31 4.49 2.27
N CYS A 63 13.46 4.16 1.30
CA CYS A 63 12.61 2.99 1.45
C CYS A 63 12.11 2.46 0.11
N GLU A 64 11.64 1.21 0.14
CA GLU A 64 10.95 0.58 -0.97
C GLU A 64 9.56 0.19 -0.48
N VAL A 65 8.57 0.34 -1.32
CA VAL A 65 7.20 -0.04 -1.00
C VAL A 65 6.71 -1.02 -2.04
N SER A 66 6.42 -2.23 -1.60
CA SER A 66 5.77 -3.22 -2.45
C SER A 66 4.27 -3.03 -2.34
N VAL A 67 3.59 -2.99 -3.46
CA VAL A 67 2.15 -2.79 -3.49
C VAL A 67 1.50 -4.01 -4.12
N THR A 68 0.52 -4.56 -3.43
CA THR A 68 -0.29 -5.65 -3.95
C THR A 68 -1.70 -5.12 -4.20
N VAL A 69 -2.14 -5.20 -5.46
CA VAL A 69 -3.47 -4.78 -5.86
C VAL A 69 -4.23 -6.02 -6.29
N VAL A 70 -5.12 -6.50 -5.43
CA VAL A 70 -5.86 -7.74 -5.69
C VAL A 70 -7.23 -7.45 -6.28
N LYS A 71 -7.48 -8.05 -7.44
CA LYS A 71 -8.78 -7.97 -8.10
C LYS A 71 -9.72 -8.95 -7.41
N ILE A 72 -10.70 -8.44 -6.68
CA ILE A 72 -11.70 -9.27 -6.00
C ILE A 72 -12.77 -9.71 -6.98
N ASN A 73 -13.22 -8.78 -7.80
CA ASN A 73 -14.21 -9.02 -8.86
C ASN A 73 -14.00 -7.92 -9.92
N PRO A 74 -14.74 -7.93 -11.02
CA PRO A 74 -14.49 -6.96 -12.09
C PRO A 74 -14.58 -5.48 -11.70
N ILE A 75 -15.25 -5.17 -10.59
CA ILE A 75 -15.47 -3.78 -10.19
C ILE A 75 -14.90 -3.43 -8.81
N GLU A 76 -14.20 -4.38 -8.17
CA GLU A 76 -13.63 -4.14 -6.83
C GLU A 76 -12.21 -4.64 -6.72
N THR A 77 -11.39 -3.89 -5.98
CA THR A 77 -10.00 -4.25 -5.70
C THR A 77 -9.65 -3.98 -4.25
N THR A 78 -8.60 -4.63 -3.78
CA THR A 78 -7.97 -4.30 -2.50
C THR A 78 -6.56 -3.82 -2.77
N VAL A 79 -6.03 -3.00 -1.85
CA VAL A 79 -4.65 -2.52 -1.93
C VAL A 79 -3.97 -2.73 -0.59
N ASP A 80 -2.81 -3.36 -0.63
CA ASP A 80 -1.93 -3.54 0.52
C ASP A 80 -0.53 -3.06 0.21
N PHE A 81 0.13 -2.54 1.23
CA PHE A 81 1.50 -2.02 1.12
C PHE A 81 2.43 -2.75 2.08
N THR A 82 3.64 -3.01 1.61
CA THR A 82 4.72 -3.54 2.43
C THR A 82 5.90 -2.58 2.31
N VAL A 83 6.35 -2.03 3.41
CA VAL A 83 7.46 -1.08 3.44
C VAL A 83 8.73 -1.78 3.89
N ASN A 84 9.77 -1.68 3.08
CA ASN A 84 11.10 -2.23 3.39
C ASN A 84 12.11 -1.08 3.46
N THR A 85 12.88 -1.05 4.53
CA THR A 85 13.97 -0.08 4.69
C THR A 85 15.22 -0.83 5.13
N SER A 86 16.36 -0.15 5.08
CA SER A 86 17.59 -0.71 5.62
C SER A 86 17.87 -0.09 6.98
N GLY A 87 18.47 -0.89 7.88
CA GLY A 87 18.85 -0.42 9.19
C GLY A 87 17.73 -0.43 10.23
N ILE A 88 17.94 0.31 11.29
CA ILE A 88 16.99 0.39 12.41
C ILE A 88 15.89 1.36 12.08
N ILE A 89 14.63 0.93 12.29
CA ILE A 89 13.46 1.77 12.05
C ILE A 89 12.88 2.19 13.40
N SER A 90 12.61 3.48 13.55
CA SER A 90 11.91 3.96 14.71
C SER A 90 10.47 3.47 14.67
N PHE A 91 9.88 3.27 15.84
CA PHE A 91 8.50 2.82 15.98
C PHE A 91 7.55 3.73 15.19
N GLY A 92 6.71 3.15 14.35
CA GLY A 92 5.74 3.89 13.58
C GLY A 92 6.23 4.44 12.24
N LYS A 93 7.52 4.28 11.91
CA LYS A 93 8.04 4.79 10.64
C LYS A 93 7.37 4.15 9.43
N GLY A 94 7.15 2.84 9.47
CA GLY A 94 6.45 2.15 8.39
C GLY A 94 5.04 2.68 8.22
N LYS A 95 4.33 2.91 9.31
CA LYS A 95 3.00 3.47 9.29
C LYS A 95 3.00 4.87 8.67
N LYS A 96 4.02 5.69 8.96
CA LYS A 96 4.15 7.03 8.41
C LYS A 96 4.33 7.03 6.89
N VAL A 97 4.83 5.94 6.33
CA VAL A 97 4.95 5.79 4.88
C VAL A 97 3.63 5.33 4.28
N ILE A 98 3.00 4.34 4.92
CA ILE A 98 1.76 3.72 4.40
C ILE A 98 0.56 4.64 4.48
N GLN A 99 0.38 5.35 5.59
CA GLN A 99 -0.80 6.20 5.78
C GLN A 99 -0.99 7.27 4.71
N PRO A 100 0.04 8.04 4.32
CA PRO A 100 -0.13 9.02 3.24
C PRO A 100 -0.54 8.39 1.92
N LEU A 101 -0.03 7.19 1.63
CA LEU A 101 -0.39 6.45 0.42
C LEU A 101 -1.88 6.12 0.42
N TYR A 102 -2.39 5.56 1.51
CA TYR A 102 -3.80 5.25 1.64
C TYR A 102 -4.67 6.50 1.61
N GLN A 103 -4.26 7.55 2.32
CA GLN A 103 -5.03 8.80 2.34
C GLN A 103 -5.19 9.39 0.95
N ALA A 104 -4.13 9.38 0.16
CA ALA A 104 -4.17 9.91 -1.20
C ALA A 104 -5.01 9.02 -2.12
N LEU A 105 -4.91 7.69 -1.97
CA LEU A 105 -5.73 6.76 -2.74
C LEU A 105 -7.22 6.92 -2.41
N ASP A 106 -7.55 7.03 -1.14
CA ASP A 106 -8.94 7.16 -0.69
C ASP A 106 -9.62 8.40 -1.29
N LYS A 107 -8.85 9.43 -1.59
CA LYS A 107 -9.38 10.64 -2.22
C LYS A 107 -9.61 10.49 -3.73
N ARG A 108 -8.89 9.58 -4.38
CA ARG A 108 -8.95 9.39 -5.83
C ARG A 108 -9.87 8.26 -6.24
N LEU A 109 -10.05 7.28 -5.38
CA LEU A 109 -10.82 6.07 -5.68
C LEU A 109 -12.08 6.04 -4.84
N MET A 110 -12.98 5.15 -5.20
CA MET A 110 -14.22 4.95 -4.44
C MET A 110 -13.93 4.01 -3.28
N PHE A 111 -13.49 4.60 -2.18
CA PHE A 111 -13.15 3.84 -0.97
C PHE A 111 -14.40 3.17 -0.39
N LYS A 112 -14.34 1.85 -0.25
CA LYS A 112 -15.45 1.06 0.25
C LYS A 112 -15.36 0.82 1.76
N GLY A 113 -14.14 0.62 2.26
CA GLY A 113 -13.95 0.38 3.68
C GLY A 113 -12.67 -0.38 3.96
N LEU A 114 -12.43 -0.59 5.23
CA LEU A 114 -11.30 -1.37 5.72
C LEU A 114 -11.69 -2.83 5.89
N ALA A 115 -10.68 -3.70 6.00
CA ALA A 115 -10.90 -5.09 6.31
C ALA A 115 -11.64 -5.20 7.65
N LEU A 116 -12.63 -6.08 7.71
CA LEU A 116 -13.43 -6.28 8.92
C LEU A 116 -12.87 -7.36 9.84
N ASN A 117 -12.07 -8.26 9.29
CA ASN A 117 -11.46 -9.34 10.06
C ASN A 117 -10.16 -8.86 10.68
N ARG A 118 -10.12 -8.89 11.96
CA ARG A 118 -8.94 -8.50 12.72
C ARG A 118 -8.46 -9.61 13.60
#